data_4669f9df15a1197ad0a313edda4f5de6
#
_entry.id   4669f9df15a1197ad0a313edda4f5de6
#
_cell.length_a   1.000
_cell.length_b   1.000
_cell.length_c   1.000
_cell.angle_alpha   90.00
_cell.angle_beta   90.00
_cell.angle_gamma   90.00
#
_symmetry.space_group_name_H-M   'P 1'
#
loop_
_entity.id
_entity.type
_entity.pdbx_description
1 polymer ?
#
loop_
_entity_poly.entity_id
_entity_poly.type
_entity_poly.pdbx_seq_one_letter_code
_entity_poly.pdbx_strand_id
1 'polypeptide(L)'
;MRILHFYKTSFPDSMGGVEQVIHQIARGANKHCIQTDVLSLSPKRSHDAIDIDGYQVHRSKLNLQVASNSFSISAFGRFMKLAKQADVIHYHFPWPFMDLVHMLTRIKKPSLVTYHSDIVRQKYLLKIYQPLMNSFLKDMDCIVATSPNYLETSDTLFKNQKKVKLIPYGLDKATYPVPAAEKLAFWGEKFGAKFFLFVGVLRYYKGLHILLEAAKGTSYPIVIVGAGPIEAELKKQAEEAGLSNIHFLGFLSDEDKVALLTLCYAVVFPSHLRSEAFGISLLEGAMYGKPLISSEIGTGTSFINI
;
A
#
# COMPACT_ATOMS: atom_id res chain seq x y z
N MET A 1 14.54 -3.50 21.86
CA MET A 1 14.22 -2.26 21.11
C MET A 1 12.72 -2.27 20.80
N ARG A 2 12.06 -1.11 20.93
CA ARG A 2 10.63 -0.95 20.68
C ARG A 2 10.40 0.12 19.60
N ILE A 3 9.64 -0.21 18.55
CA ILE A 3 9.34 0.69 17.42
C ILE A 3 7.84 1.02 17.44
N LEU A 4 7.52 2.30 17.29
CA LEU A 4 6.17 2.77 17.09
C LEU A 4 5.95 3.16 15.63
N HIS A 5 5.14 2.40 14.90
CA HIS A 5 4.63 2.81 13.59
C HIS A 5 3.42 3.72 13.76
N PHE A 6 3.37 4.80 12.99
CA PHE A 6 2.22 5.71 13.01
C PHE A 6 1.71 5.96 11.59
N TYR A 7 0.49 5.50 11.33
CA TYR A 7 -0.20 5.66 10.04
C TYR A 7 -1.72 5.74 10.22
N LYS A 8 -2.40 6.28 9.21
CA LYS A 8 -3.85 6.53 9.25
C LYS A 8 -4.71 5.27 9.37
N THR A 9 -4.26 4.16 8.81
CA THR A 9 -4.97 2.87 8.73
C THR A 9 -4.01 1.71 8.99
N SER A 10 -4.54 0.58 9.46
CA SER A 10 -3.75 -0.64 9.68
C SER A 10 -4.64 -1.89 9.63
N PHE A 11 -4.02 -3.05 9.54
CA PHE A 11 -4.71 -4.31 9.80
C PHE A 11 -5.31 -4.31 11.22
N PRO A 12 -6.47 -4.95 11.41
CA PRO A 12 -7.30 -5.64 10.42
C PRO A 12 -8.33 -4.71 9.75
N ASP A 13 -8.37 -3.42 10.10
CA ASP A 13 -9.43 -2.51 9.66
C ASP A 13 -9.32 -2.13 8.16
N SER A 14 -8.12 -2.23 7.59
CA SER A 14 -7.85 -1.95 6.17
C SER A 14 -6.70 -2.82 5.67
N MET A 15 -6.81 -3.29 4.42
CA MET A 15 -5.84 -4.18 3.75
C MET A 15 -5.27 -3.54 2.48
N GLY A 16 -4.78 -2.30 2.58
CA GLY A 16 -4.13 -1.60 1.47
C GLY A 16 -2.64 -1.93 1.35
N GLY A 17 -1.97 -1.37 0.32
CA GLY A 17 -0.55 -1.62 0.10
C GLY A 17 0.36 -1.12 1.23
N VAL A 18 0.06 0.07 1.81
CA VAL A 18 0.85 0.61 2.93
C VAL A 18 0.65 -0.22 4.19
N GLU A 19 -0.59 -0.64 4.47
CA GLU A 19 -0.92 -1.52 5.60
C GLU A 19 -0.21 -2.86 5.50
N GLN A 20 -0.12 -3.43 4.29
CA GLN A 20 0.63 -4.65 4.02
C GLN A 20 2.14 -4.45 4.30
N VAL A 21 2.70 -3.30 3.90
CA VAL A 21 4.10 -2.97 4.19
C VAL A 21 4.34 -2.85 5.69
N ILE A 22 3.47 -2.14 6.42
CA ILE A 22 3.58 -2.02 7.88
C ILE A 22 3.50 -3.40 8.54
N HIS A 23 2.57 -4.24 8.12
CA HIS A 23 2.41 -5.60 8.60
C HIS A 23 3.68 -6.45 8.38
N GLN A 24 4.25 -6.44 7.16
CA GLN A 24 5.47 -7.18 6.84
C GLN A 24 6.66 -6.69 7.66
N ILE A 25 6.83 -5.38 7.85
CA ILE A 25 7.90 -4.81 8.67
C ILE A 25 7.71 -5.21 10.13
N ALA A 26 6.50 -5.04 10.68
CA ALA A 26 6.21 -5.34 12.08
C ALA A 26 6.39 -6.83 12.41
N ARG A 27 5.89 -7.71 11.53
CA ARG A 27 6.06 -9.16 11.66
C ARG A 27 7.52 -9.58 11.50
N GLY A 28 8.23 -8.99 10.53
CA GLY A 28 9.66 -9.25 10.32
C GLY A 28 10.52 -8.82 11.51
N ALA A 29 10.17 -7.71 12.16
CA ALA A 29 10.86 -7.18 13.33
C ALA A 29 10.87 -8.18 14.52
N ASN A 30 9.81 -8.96 14.68
CA ASN A 30 9.71 -9.99 15.72
C ASN A 30 10.81 -11.05 15.60
N LYS A 31 11.22 -11.41 14.36
CA LYS A 31 12.32 -12.36 14.11
C LYS A 31 13.67 -11.85 14.65
N HIS A 32 13.77 -10.54 14.91
CA HIS A 32 14.95 -9.86 15.44
C HIS A 32 14.77 -9.39 16.89
N CYS A 33 13.80 -9.93 17.63
CA CYS A 33 13.48 -9.54 19.01
C CYS A 33 13.17 -8.04 19.15
N ILE A 34 12.58 -7.42 18.12
CA ILE A 34 12.13 -6.03 18.13
C ILE A 34 10.62 -6.00 18.38
N GLN A 35 10.22 -5.35 19.47
CA GLN A 35 8.81 -5.12 19.78
C GLN A 35 8.25 -4.03 18.88
N THR A 36 7.08 -4.27 18.32
CA THR A 36 6.44 -3.32 17.40
C THR A 36 5.04 -2.96 17.88
N ASP A 37 4.79 -1.67 17.95
CA ASP A 37 3.47 -1.08 18.13
C ASP A 37 3.06 -0.35 16.86
N VAL A 38 1.80 -0.47 16.47
CA VAL A 38 1.21 0.31 15.37
C VAL A 38 0.10 1.17 15.94
N LEU A 39 0.18 2.49 15.78
CA LEU A 39 -0.91 3.41 16.08
C LEU A 39 -1.61 3.81 14.79
N SER A 40 -2.92 3.55 14.73
CA SER A 40 -3.76 3.93 13.60
C SER A 40 -5.08 4.54 14.04
N LEU A 41 -5.88 5.01 13.06
CA LEU A 41 -7.22 5.51 13.29
C LEU A 41 -8.25 4.47 12.85
N SER A 42 -9.32 4.35 13.62
CA SER A 42 -10.43 3.43 13.34
C SER A 42 -11.77 4.09 13.62
N PRO A 43 -12.82 3.86 12.82
CA PRO A 43 -14.17 4.24 13.17
C PRO A 43 -14.66 3.51 14.43
N LYS A 44 -14.14 2.30 14.69
CA LYS A 44 -14.43 1.52 15.89
C LYS A 44 -13.47 1.94 17.01
N ARG A 45 -13.99 2.58 18.05
CA ARG A 45 -13.19 2.90 19.24
C ARG A 45 -12.84 1.60 19.97
N SER A 46 -11.55 1.38 20.21
CA SER A 46 -11.06 0.36 21.13
C SER A 46 -10.05 1.00 22.08
N HIS A 47 -10.20 0.70 23.38
CA HIS A 47 -9.22 1.12 24.38
C HIS A 47 -8.05 0.13 24.44
N ASP A 48 -8.29 -1.12 24.10
CA ASP A 48 -7.30 -2.19 24.19
C ASP A 48 -6.53 -2.31 22.89
N ALA A 49 -5.27 -2.67 23.02
CA ALA A 49 -4.45 -3.07 21.88
C ALA A 49 -4.91 -4.45 21.38
N ILE A 50 -4.74 -4.67 20.08
CA ILE A 50 -5.01 -5.97 19.45
C ILE A 50 -3.67 -6.56 19.06
N ASP A 51 -3.41 -7.80 19.44
CA ASP A 51 -2.28 -8.55 18.92
C ASP A 51 -2.58 -9.04 17.51
N ILE A 52 -1.66 -8.76 16.58
CA ILE A 52 -1.69 -9.26 15.21
C ILE A 52 -0.34 -9.86 14.89
N ASP A 53 -0.27 -11.18 14.79
CA ASP A 53 0.96 -11.89 14.45
C ASP A 53 2.17 -11.46 15.30
N GLY A 54 1.95 -11.15 16.59
CA GLY A 54 2.99 -10.81 17.55
C GLY A 54 3.38 -9.34 17.62
N TYR A 55 2.63 -8.44 16.98
CA TYR A 55 2.78 -6.99 17.19
C TYR A 55 1.45 -6.36 17.67
N GLN A 56 1.54 -5.23 18.36
CA GLN A 56 0.38 -4.59 18.99
C GLN A 56 -0.19 -3.47 18.12
N VAL A 57 -1.49 -3.52 17.83
CA VAL A 57 -2.21 -2.46 17.11
C VAL A 57 -3.08 -1.65 18.07
N HIS A 58 -2.78 -0.37 18.17
CA HIS A 58 -3.50 0.62 18.96
C HIS A 58 -4.39 1.47 18.03
N ARG A 59 -5.69 1.53 18.32
CA ARG A 59 -6.67 2.25 17.50
C ARG A 59 -7.16 3.51 18.19
N SER A 60 -6.95 4.67 17.59
CA SER A 60 -7.57 5.93 18.00
C SER A 60 -8.86 6.18 17.23
N LYS A 61 -9.84 6.82 17.87
CA LYS A 61 -11.14 7.11 17.23
C LYS A 61 -10.92 8.04 16.03
N LEU A 62 -11.39 7.64 14.85
CA LEU A 62 -11.52 8.51 13.69
C LEU A 62 -12.62 9.54 13.97
N ASN A 63 -12.30 10.83 13.95
CA ASN A 63 -13.28 11.89 14.17
C ASN A 63 -13.80 12.48 12.85
N LEU A 64 -12.91 12.68 11.89
CA LEU A 64 -13.23 13.29 10.60
C LEU A 64 -12.37 12.71 9.51
N GLN A 65 -12.94 12.57 8.31
CA GLN A 65 -12.21 12.18 7.10
C GLN A 65 -12.56 13.14 5.96
N VAL A 66 -11.54 13.82 5.42
CA VAL A 66 -11.69 14.77 4.31
C VAL A 66 -10.62 14.47 3.26
N ALA A 67 -11.03 14.32 2.01
CA ALA A 67 -10.13 14.10 0.87
C ALA A 67 -9.08 12.99 1.10
N SER A 68 -9.48 11.88 1.71
CA SER A 68 -8.64 10.74 2.12
C SER A 68 -7.66 11.04 3.27
N ASN A 69 -7.76 12.20 3.92
CA ASN A 69 -7.06 12.51 5.15
C ASN A 69 -7.96 12.23 6.36
N SER A 70 -7.43 11.48 7.29
CA SER A 70 -8.12 11.06 8.51
C SER A 70 -7.59 11.87 9.69
N PHE A 71 -8.48 12.33 10.58
CA PHE A 71 -8.17 13.17 11.73
C PHE A 71 -8.70 12.55 13.02
N SER A 72 -7.96 12.71 14.14
CA SER A 72 -8.31 12.16 15.44
C SER A 72 -7.77 13.03 16.58
N ILE A 73 -8.65 13.53 17.42
CA ILE A 73 -8.24 14.28 18.62
C ILE A 73 -7.54 13.35 19.62
N SER A 74 -8.10 12.15 19.83
CA SER A 74 -7.54 11.17 20.77
C SER A 74 -6.17 10.62 20.36
N ALA A 75 -5.82 10.72 19.07
CA ALA A 75 -4.52 10.25 18.58
C ALA A 75 -3.35 11.05 19.16
N PHE A 76 -3.49 12.34 19.46
CA PHE A 76 -2.44 13.15 20.08
C PHE A 76 -1.98 12.57 21.42
N GLY A 77 -2.91 12.37 22.35
CA GLY A 77 -2.59 11.82 23.67
C GLY A 77 -2.07 10.39 23.60
N ARG A 78 -2.67 9.55 22.70
CA ARG A 78 -2.25 8.17 22.53
C ARG A 78 -0.85 8.08 21.89
N PHE A 79 -0.58 8.90 20.89
CA PHE A 79 0.74 9.01 20.28
C PHE A 79 1.80 9.42 21.31
N MET A 80 1.57 10.46 22.11
CA MET A 80 2.50 10.88 23.17
C MET A 80 2.78 9.77 24.18
N LYS A 81 1.75 9.02 24.59
CA LYS A 81 1.90 7.90 25.52
C LYS A 81 2.77 6.79 24.93
N LEU A 82 2.50 6.35 23.69
CA LEU A 82 3.22 5.27 23.03
C LEU A 82 4.65 5.70 22.63
N ALA A 83 4.82 6.92 22.14
CA ALA A 83 6.12 7.46 21.75
C ALA A 83 7.09 7.58 22.93
N LYS A 84 6.61 7.85 24.16
CA LYS A 84 7.45 7.81 25.36
C LYS A 84 8.06 6.44 25.61
N GLN A 85 7.35 5.36 25.27
CA GLN A 85 7.75 3.97 25.49
C GLN A 85 8.57 3.42 24.32
N ALA A 86 8.50 4.05 23.15
CA ALA A 86 9.24 3.65 21.96
C ALA A 86 10.69 4.15 22.02
N ASP A 87 11.59 3.37 21.44
CA ASP A 87 12.98 3.75 21.18
C ASP A 87 13.10 4.50 19.85
N VAL A 88 12.26 4.14 18.87
CA VAL A 88 12.24 4.71 17.52
C VAL A 88 10.79 4.93 17.06
N ILE A 89 10.55 6.02 16.35
CA ILE A 89 9.26 6.29 15.71
C ILE A 89 9.40 6.12 14.20
N HIS A 90 8.54 5.30 13.62
CA HIS A 90 8.47 5.05 12.20
C HIS A 90 7.17 5.64 11.62
N TYR A 91 7.32 6.71 10.86
CA TYR A 91 6.22 7.38 10.17
C TYR A 91 6.01 6.81 8.77
N HIS A 92 4.78 6.92 8.24
CA HIS A 92 4.43 6.46 6.90
C HIS A 92 3.77 7.61 6.11
N PHE A 93 4.55 8.21 5.22
CA PHE A 93 4.14 9.37 4.43
C PHE A 93 3.47 8.93 3.09
N PRO A 94 2.44 9.62 2.58
CA PRO A 94 1.94 10.92 3.04
C PRO A 94 0.72 10.81 3.98
N TRP A 95 0.73 11.63 5.03
CA TRP A 95 -0.44 11.83 5.87
C TRP A 95 -0.31 13.15 6.66
N PRO A 96 -0.89 14.28 6.16
CA PRO A 96 -0.73 15.61 6.76
C PRO A 96 -1.08 15.71 8.24
N PHE A 97 -2.03 14.93 8.72
CA PHE A 97 -2.37 14.89 10.14
C PHE A 97 -1.22 14.29 10.99
N MET A 98 -0.53 13.28 10.49
CA MET A 98 0.63 12.70 11.15
C MET A 98 1.76 13.74 11.32
N ASP A 99 2.03 14.51 10.26
CA ASP A 99 3.04 15.56 10.29
C ASP A 99 2.67 16.64 11.33
N LEU A 100 1.38 17.00 11.41
CA LEU A 100 0.87 17.93 12.42
C LEU A 100 1.04 17.36 13.84
N VAL A 101 0.73 16.08 14.06
CA VAL A 101 0.91 15.42 15.37
C VAL A 101 2.37 15.44 15.77
N HIS A 102 3.29 15.11 14.85
CA HIS A 102 4.73 15.16 15.10
C HIS A 102 5.16 16.57 15.55
N MET A 103 4.82 17.60 14.77
CA MET A 103 5.21 18.97 15.04
C MET A 103 4.66 19.53 16.36
N LEU A 104 3.39 19.22 16.69
CA LEU A 104 2.74 19.73 17.91
C LEU A 104 3.19 18.98 19.16
N THR A 105 3.47 17.69 19.09
CA THR A 105 3.87 16.91 20.26
C THR A 105 5.35 17.12 20.63
N ARG A 106 6.18 17.58 19.68
CA ARG A 106 7.62 17.88 19.87
C ARG A 106 8.38 16.73 20.53
N ILE A 107 8.01 15.49 20.20
CA ILE A 107 8.69 14.32 20.75
C ILE A 107 10.08 14.19 20.11
N LYS A 108 11.11 14.17 20.97
CA LYS A 108 12.51 14.01 20.58
C LYS A 108 12.91 12.55 20.71
N LYS A 109 12.58 11.74 19.72
CA LYS A 109 12.97 10.34 19.59
C LYS A 109 13.59 10.14 18.22
N PRO A 110 14.55 9.21 18.06
CA PRO A 110 14.99 8.78 16.73
C PRO A 110 13.79 8.49 15.85
N SER A 111 13.75 9.12 14.69
CA SER A 111 12.57 9.11 13.83
C SER A 111 12.94 8.84 12.39
N LEU A 112 12.22 7.89 11.78
CA LEU A 112 12.33 7.63 10.36
C LEU A 112 10.95 7.70 9.70
N VAL A 113 10.96 7.99 8.40
CA VAL A 113 9.74 7.99 7.59
C VAL A 113 9.94 7.15 6.34
N THR A 114 9.02 6.21 6.09
CA THR A 114 8.91 5.57 4.76
C THR A 114 8.06 6.46 3.86
N TYR A 115 8.66 6.89 2.76
CA TYR A 115 8.05 7.73 1.75
C TYR A 115 7.35 6.86 0.70
N HIS A 116 6.03 6.63 0.89
CA HIS A 116 5.26 5.70 0.06
C HIS A 116 4.86 6.29 -1.29
N SER A 117 4.60 7.59 -1.36
CA SER A 117 4.24 8.25 -2.63
C SER A 117 4.33 9.77 -2.57
N ASP A 118 4.53 10.39 -3.73
CA ASP A 118 4.32 11.82 -3.92
C ASP A 118 2.82 12.17 -3.81
N ILE A 119 2.52 13.40 -3.41
CA ILE A 119 1.17 13.95 -3.46
C ILE A 119 0.95 14.55 -4.84
N VAL A 120 0.36 13.78 -5.76
CA VAL A 120 0.18 14.16 -7.16
C VAL A 120 -1.11 14.96 -7.40
N ARG A 121 -2.17 14.65 -6.64
CA ARG A 121 -3.47 15.34 -6.72
C ARG A 121 -3.51 16.51 -5.75
N GLN A 122 -4.44 17.46 -5.96
CA GLN A 122 -4.68 18.58 -5.03
C GLN A 122 -3.54 19.62 -4.98
N LYS A 123 -3.05 20.05 -6.13
CA LYS A 123 -1.92 21.01 -6.27
C LYS A 123 -2.08 22.28 -5.40
N TYR A 124 -3.29 22.81 -5.22
CA TYR A 124 -3.54 23.99 -4.39
C TYR A 124 -3.40 23.68 -2.90
N LEU A 125 -3.97 22.57 -2.43
CA LEU A 125 -3.83 22.12 -1.04
C LEU A 125 -2.38 21.75 -0.73
N LEU A 126 -1.66 21.20 -1.69
CA LEU A 126 -0.24 20.89 -1.55
C LEU A 126 0.58 22.14 -1.27
N LYS A 127 0.32 23.27 -1.95
CA LYS A 127 1.03 24.55 -1.70
C LYS A 127 0.87 25.01 -0.25
N ILE A 128 -0.32 24.85 0.33
CA ILE A 128 -0.60 25.23 1.73
C ILE A 128 0.08 24.23 2.69
N TYR A 129 0.06 22.96 2.36
CA TYR A 129 0.65 21.90 3.18
C TYR A 129 2.17 21.83 3.09
N GLN A 130 2.77 22.26 1.99
CA GLN A 130 4.19 22.11 1.70
C GLN A 130 5.13 22.64 2.79
N PRO A 131 4.88 23.78 3.48
CA PRO A 131 5.72 24.22 4.60
C PRO A 131 5.74 23.22 5.76
N LEU A 132 4.57 22.65 6.11
CA LEU A 132 4.46 21.64 7.17
C LEU A 132 5.20 20.36 6.76
N MET A 133 4.98 19.87 5.54
CA MET A 133 5.66 18.71 4.98
C MET A 133 7.18 18.88 4.99
N ASN A 134 7.68 20.02 4.53
CA ASN A 134 9.12 20.28 4.50
C ASN A 134 9.72 20.33 5.90
N SER A 135 9.02 20.93 6.87
CA SER A 135 9.45 20.96 8.26
C SER A 135 9.49 19.56 8.86
N PHE A 136 8.44 18.76 8.64
CA PHE A 136 8.36 17.37 9.08
C PHE A 136 9.54 16.53 8.50
N LEU A 137 9.74 16.57 7.18
CA LEU A 137 10.83 15.81 6.55
C LEU A 137 12.21 16.28 7.00
N LYS A 138 12.38 17.57 7.30
CA LYS A 138 13.61 18.13 7.85
C LYS A 138 13.93 17.56 9.25
N ASP A 139 12.91 17.31 10.06
CA ASP A 139 13.06 16.79 11.43
C ASP A 139 13.34 15.28 11.45
N MET A 140 13.10 14.54 10.36
CA MET A 140 13.43 13.10 10.30
C MET A 140 14.92 12.84 10.29
N ASP A 141 15.38 11.82 11.02
CA ASP A 141 16.77 11.34 11.00
C ASP A 141 17.03 10.52 9.71
N CYS A 142 16.02 9.83 9.21
CA CYS A 142 16.14 9.01 8.01
C CYS A 142 14.83 9.05 7.21
N ILE A 143 14.93 9.11 5.88
CA ILE A 143 13.83 8.97 4.93
C ILE A 143 14.07 7.70 4.14
N VAL A 144 13.14 6.76 4.16
CA VAL A 144 13.24 5.52 3.39
C VAL A 144 12.53 5.71 2.05
N ALA A 145 13.28 5.56 0.96
CA ALA A 145 12.76 5.42 -0.39
C ALA A 145 12.80 3.96 -0.82
N THR A 146 11.84 3.53 -1.62
CA THR A 146 11.62 2.11 -1.92
C THR A 146 12.23 1.65 -3.23
N SER A 147 12.64 2.57 -4.11
CA SER A 147 13.32 2.26 -5.35
C SER A 147 14.26 3.40 -5.78
N PRO A 148 15.35 3.09 -6.51
CA PRO A 148 16.23 4.11 -7.08
C PRO A 148 15.48 5.00 -8.08
N ASN A 149 14.66 4.42 -8.95
CA ASN A 149 13.84 5.16 -9.92
C ASN A 149 12.97 6.23 -9.23
N TYR A 150 12.38 5.89 -8.09
CA TYR A 150 11.54 6.82 -7.37
C TYR A 150 12.34 7.93 -6.69
N LEU A 151 13.54 7.62 -6.18
CA LEU A 151 14.46 8.62 -5.63
C LEU A 151 14.88 9.63 -6.69
N GLU A 152 15.24 9.17 -7.88
CA GLU A 152 15.71 10.03 -8.99
C GLU A 152 14.60 10.93 -9.55
N THR A 153 13.36 10.45 -9.56
CA THR A 153 12.23 11.13 -10.19
C THR A 153 11.33 11.92 -9.24
N SER A 154 11.51 11.82 -7.92
CA SER A 154 10.77 12.60 -6.92
C SER A 154 11.56 13.84 -6.48
N ASP A 155 11.06 15.02 -6.82
CA ASP A 155 11.65 16.30 -6.38
C ASP A 155 11.80 16.38 -4.86
N THR A 156 10.84 15.82 -4.12
CA THR A 156 10.86 15.82 -2.66
C THR A 156 11.97 14.95 -2.10
N LEU A 157 12.14 13.74 -2.62
CA LEU A 157 13.22 12.84 -2.22
C LEU A 157 14.58 13.38 -2.65
N PHE A 158 14.70 13.91 -3.84
CA PHE A 158 15.93 14.50 -4.34
C PHE A 158 16.40 15.67 -3.46
N LYS A 159 15.50 16.57 -3.06
CA LYS A 159 15.82 17.66 -2.12
C LYS A 159 16.32 17.18 -0.75
N ASN A 160 15.91 15.99 -0.33
CA ASN A 160 16.27 15.40 0.97
C ASN A 160 17.29 14.26 0.84
N GLN A 161 17.94 14.07 -0.31
CA GLN A 161 18.77 12.91 -0.65
C GLN A 161 19.85 12.57 0.40
N LYS A 162 20.39 13.55 1.13
CA LYS A 162 21.38 13.34 2.19
C LYS A 162 20.86 12.46 3.34
N LYS A 163 19.55 12.42 3.56
CA LYS A 163 18.88 11.63 4.60
C LYS A 163 18.19 10.39 4.04
N VAL A 164 18.16 10.23 2.71
CA VAL A 164 17.46 9.11 2.07
C VAL A 164 18.32 7.85 2.13
N LYS A 165 17.66 6.75 2.52
CA LYS A 165 18.16 5.38 2.39
C LYS A 165 17.24 4.59 1.48
N LEU A 166 17.84 3.83 0.56
CA LEU A 166 17.09 2.92 -0.31
C LEU A 166 16.87 1.60 0.43
N ILE A 167 15.62 1.28 0.71
CA ILE A 167 15.19 0.03 1.33
C ILE A 167 13.95 -0.43 0.58
N PRO A 168 14.08 -1.31 -0.41
CA PRO A 168 12.95 -1.86 -1.16
C PRO A 168 12.01 -2.64 -0.24
N TYR A 169 10.73 -2.71 -0.63
CA TYR A 169 9.81 -3.60 0.07
C TYR A 169 10.15 -5.05 -0.19
N GLY A 170 10.05 -5.86 0.85
CA GLY A 170 10.15 -7.31 0.77
C GLY A 170 8.81 -7.96 1.12
N LEU A 171 8.57 -9.12 0.53
CA LEU A 171 7.47 -10.00 0.89
C LEU A 171 8.04 -11.33 1.37
N ASP A 172 7.52 -11.84 2.48
CA ASP A 172 7.86 -13.18 2.96
C ASP A 172 6.80 -14.17 2.45
N LYS A 173 7.16 -15.00 1.47
CA LYS A 173 6.26 -16.01 0.87
C LYS A 173 5.68 -16.95 1.91
N ALA A 174 6.40 -17.24 3.01
CA ALA A 174 5.92 -18.09 4.08
C ALA A 174 4.74 -17.50 4.86
N THR A 175 4.46 -16.20 4.68
CA THR A 175 3.30 -15.54 5.30
C THR A 175 2.02 -15.63 4.48
N TYR A 176 2.13 -16.13 3.23
CA TYR A 176 1.00 -16.32 2.34
C TYR A 176 0.43 -17.73 2.50
N PRO A 177 -0.91 -17.90 2.44
CA PRO A 177 -1.51 -19.22 2.55
C PRO A 177 -1.11 -20.11 1.39
N VAL A 178 -1.08 -21.41 1.63
CA VAL A 178 -1.00 -22.42 0.55
C VAL A 178 -2.44 -22.74 0.13
N PRO A 179 -2.83 -22.46 -1.14
CA PRO A 179 -4.20 -22.71 -1.58
C PRO A 179 -4.52 -24.21 -1.56
N ALA A 180 -5.73 -24.54 -1.10
CA ALA A 180 -6.25 -25.89 -1.18
C ALA A 180 -6.38 -26.38 -2.63
N ALA A 181 -6.23 -27.69 -2.85
CA ALA A 181 -6.30 -28.29 -4.20
C ALA A 181 -7.64 -27.98 -4.89
N GLU A 182 -8.74 -27.95 -4.11
CA GLU A 182 -10.08 -27.65 -4.60
C GLU A 182 -10.18 -26.22 -5.15
N LYS A 183 -9.50 -25.26 -4.51
CA LYS A 183 -9.46 -23.86 -5.00
C LYS A 183 -8.65 -23.73 -6.29
N LEU A 184 -7.52 -24.44 -6.38
CA LEU A 184 -6.74 -24.47 -7.60
C LEU A 184 -7.54 -25.11 -8.76
N ALA A 185 -8.24 -26.22 -8.49
CA ALA A 185 -9.10 -26.87 -9.48
C ALA A 185 -10.23 -25.94 -9.93
N PHE A 186 -10.95 -25.33 -8.99
CA PHE A 186 -12.06 -24.40 -9.26
C PHE A 186 -11.65 -23.24 -10.17
N TRP A 187 -10.57 -22.53 -9.81
CA TRP A 187 -10.10 -21.39 -10.59
C TRP A 187 -9.47 -21.80 -11.92
N GLY A 188 -8.80 -22.97 -11.96
CA GLY A 188 -8.23 -23.55 -13.17
C GLY A 188 -9.29 -23.97 -14.18
N GLU A 189 -10.40 -24.59 -13.73
CA GLU A 189 -11.54 -24.94 -14.58
C GLU A 189 -12.25 -23.68 -15.12
N LYS A 190 -12.41 -22.67 -14.25
CA LYS A 190 -13.13 -21.43 -14.60
C LYS A 190 -12.41 -20.58 -15.64
N PHE A 191 -11.09 -20.43 -15.57
CA PHE A 191 -10.34 -19.49 -16.41
C PHE A 191 -9.34 -20.16 -17.35
N GLY A 192 -9.10 -21.45 -17.17
CA GLY A 192 -8.09 -22.18 -17.95
C GLY A 192 -6.64 -21.78 -17.60
N ALA A 193 -5.71 -22.18 -18.45
CA ALA A 193 -4.27 -22.00 -18.20
C ALA A 193 -3.71 -20.65 -18.69
N LYS A 194 -4.48 -19.83 -19.40
CA LYS A 194 -3.98 -18.63 -20.06
C LYS A 194 -4.86 -17.42 -19.76
N PHE A 195 -4.90 -17.00 -18.50
CA PHE A 195 -5.56 -15.74 -18.11
C PHE A 195 -4.55 -14.75 -17.54
N PHE A 196 -4.84 -13.46 -17.71
CA PHE A 196 -4.09 -12.36 -17.14
C PHE A 196 -4.74 -11.92 -15.83
N LEU A 197 -3.93 -11.61 -14.83
CA LEU A 197 -4.42 -11.27 -13.50
C LEU A 197 -4.05 -9.83 -13.11
N PHE A 198 -5.05 -9.05 -12.71
CA PHE A 198 -4.88 -7.80 -11.97
C PHE A 198 -5.31 -8.01 -10.52
N VAL A 199 -4.50 -7.53 -9.56
CA VAL A 199 -4.84 -7.50 -8.13
C VAL A 199 -4.65 -6.08 -7.59
N GLY A 200 -5.69 -5.51 -6.99
CA GLY A 200 -5.55 -4.21 -6.34
C GLY A 200 -6.85 -3.44 -6.15
N VAL A 201 -6.78 -2.35 -5.39
CA VAL A 201 -7.92 -1.44 -5.19
C VAL A 201 -8.25 -0.72 -6.50
N LEU A 202 -9.52 -0.75 -6.92
CA LEU A 202 -9.95 -0.15 -8.19
C LEU A 202 -10.01 1.37 -8.06
N ARG A 203 -8.89 2.01 -8.40
CA ARG A 203 -8.72 3.48 -8.40
C ARG A 203 -8.23 3.95 -9.77
N TYR A 204 -8.55 5.18 -10.13
CA TYR A 204 -8.21 5.77 -11.42
C TYR A 204 -6.73 5.61 -11.81
N TYR A 205 -5.82 5.88 -10.89
CA TYR A 205 -4.37 5.81 -11.16
C TYR A 205 -3.87 4.39 -11.49
N LYS A 206 -4.65 3.36 -11.18
CA LYS A 206 -4.35 1.95 -11.50
C LYS A 206 -4.50 1.62 -12.99
N GLY A 207 -5.07 2.53 -13.80
CA GLY A 207 -5.10 2.40 -15.25
C GLY A 207 -6.01 1.31 -15.80
N LEU A 208 -7.02 0.86 -15.04
CA LEU A 208 -7.91 -0.22 -15.49
C LEU A 208 -8.72 0.17 -16.73
N HIS A 209 -9.03 1.45 -16.94
CA HIS A 209 -9.64 1.92 -18.20
C HIS A 209 -8.72 1.68 -19.41
N ILE A 210 -7.40 1.75 -19.24
CA ILE A 210 -6.41 1.40 -20.29
C ILE A 210 -6.41 -0.10 -20.51
N LEU A 211 -6.53 -0.91 -19.44
CA LEU A 211 -6.63 -2.36 -19.55
C LEU A 211 -7.90 -2.80 -20.29
N LEU A 212 -9.02 -2.16 -20.03
CA LEU A 212 -10.27 -2.41 -20.78
C LEU A 212 -10.12 -2.11 -22.27
N GLU A 213 -9.43 -1.02 -22.61
CA GLU A 213 -9.16 -0.68 -24.00
C GLU A 213 -8.25 -1.72 -24.67
N ALA A 214 -7.19 -2.17 -23.99
CA ALA A 214 -6.32 -3.22 -24.48
C ALA A 214 -7.04 -4.58 -24.63
N ALA A 215 -8.05 -4.85 -23.80
CA ALA A 215 -8.83 -6.09 -23.82
C ALA A 215 -9.64 -6.27 -25.12
N LYS A 216 -9.96 -5.19 -25.83
CA LYS A 216 -10.66 -5.24 -27.13
C LYS A 216 -9.86 -5.99 -28.21
N GLY A 217 -8.54 -6.02 -28.08
CA GLY A 217 -7.63 -6.66 -29.04
C GLY A 217 -7.34 -8.13 -28.76
N THR A 218 -7.97 -8.74 -27.74
CA THR A 218 -7.67 -10.12 -27.34
C THR A 218 -8.89 -10.88 -26.86
N SER A 219 -8.86 -12.22 -26.97
CA SER A 219 -9.87 -13.11 -26.40
C SER A 219 -9.42 -13.76 -25.09
N TYR A 220 -8.21 -13.50 -24.63
CA TYR A 220 -7.73 -14.07 -23.36
C TYR A 220 -8.53 -13.52 -22.16
N PRO A 221 -8.90 -14.38 -21.20
CA PRO A 221 -9.54 -13.90 -19.98
C PRO A 221 -8.62 -12.93 -19.20
N ILE A 222 -9.18 -11.82 -18.75
CA ILE A 222 -8.54 -10.86 -17.86
C ILE A 222 -9.32 -10.84 -16.56
N VAL A 223 -8.70 -11.31 -15.50
CA VAL A 223 -9.30 -11.47 -14.17
C VAL A 223 -8.89 -10.30 -13.30
N ILE A 224 -9.87 -9.58 -12.79
CA ILE A 224 -9.70 -8.38 -11.95
C ILE A 224 -10.14 -8.70 -10.53
N VAL A 225 -9.17 -8.78 -9.61
CA VAL A 225 -9.38 -9.02 -8.18
C VAL A 225 -9.20 -7.72 -7.40
N GLY A 226 -10.21 -7.39 -6.63
CA GLY A 226 -10.27 -6.21 -5.78
C GLY A 226 -11.56 -5.41 -5.99
N ALA A 227 -11.77 -4.45 -5.12
CA ALA A 227 -12.91 -3.54 -5.16
C ALA A 227 -12.42 -2.09 -5.06
N GLY A 228 -13.27 -1.13 -5.38
CA GLY A 228 -12.88 0.27 -5.26
C GLY A 228 -13.90 1.26 -5.82
N PRO A 229 -13.66 2.56 -5.63
CA PRO A 229 -14.64 3.60 -5.92
C PRO A 229 -15.03 3.72 -7.40
N ILE A 230 -14.22 3.21 -8.33
CA ILE A 230 -14.49 3.27 -9.78
C ILE A 230 -14.99 1.94 -10.35
N GLU A 231 -15.32 0.95 -9.51
CA GLU A 231 -15.73 -0.39 -9.96
C GLU A 231 -16.98 -0.35 -10.84
N ALA A 232 -18.03 0.38 -10.41
CA ALA A 232 -19.26 0.49 -11.16
C ALA A 232 -19.04 1.13 -12.54
N GLU A 233 -18.19 2.15 -12.63
CA GLU A 233 -17.81 2.81 -13.87
C GLU A 233 -17.09 1.85 -14.82
N LEU A 234 -16.11 1.10 -14.30
CA LEU A 234 -15.36 0.12 -15.10
C LEU A 234 -16.23 -1.01 -15.62
N LYS A 235 -17.15 -1.54 -14.81
CA LYS A 235 -18.12 -2.56 -15.24
C LYS A 235 -19.01 -2.05 -16.37
N LYS A 236 -19.51 -0.82 -16.23
CA LYS A 236 -20.30 -0.16 -17.28
C LYS A 236 -19.52 0.01 -18.58
N GLN A 237 -18.25 0.48 -18.49
CA GLN A 237 -17.39 0.62 -19.67
C GLN A 237 -17.11 -0.72 -20.36
N ALA A 238 -16.89 -1.80 -19.58
CA ALA A 238 -16.69 -3.14 -20.12
C ALA A 238 -17.95 -3.67 -20.84
N GLU A 239 -19.14 -3.46 -20.26
CA GLU A 239 -20.42 -3.84 -20.85
C GLU A 239 -20.70 -3.07 -22.13
N GLU A 240 -20.56 -1.73 -22.12
CA GLU A 240 -20.76 -0.88 -23.32
C GLU A 240 -19.79 -1.22 -24.45
N ALA A 241 -18.59 -1.71 -24.12
CA ALA A 241 -17.61 -2.16 -25.09
C ALA A 241 -17.77 -3.64 -25.52
N GLY A 242 -18.75 -4.36 -24.98
CA GLY A 242 -19.02 -5.77 -25.29
C GLY A 242 -17.90 -6.73 -24.87
N LEU A 243 -17.13 -6.41 -23.81
CA LEU A 243 -15.98 -7.19 -23.37
C LEU A 243 -16.42 -8.40 -22.52
N SER A 244 -16.62 -9.55 -23.16
CA SER A 244 -16.95 -10.81 -22.47
C SER A 244 -15.77 -11.49 -21.80
N ASN A 245 -14.54 -11.07 -22.11
CA ASN A 245 -13.29 -11.61 -21.56
C ASN A 245 -12.80 -10.93 -20.30
N ILE A 246 -13.53 -9.93 -19.77
CA ILE A 246 -13.19 -9.25 -18.51
C ILE A 246 -14.02 -9.82 -17.37
N HIS A 247 -13.36 -10.24 -16.28
CA HIS A 247 -13.99 -10.86 -15.13
C HIS A 247 -13.68 -10.09 -13.84
N PHE A 248 -14.65 -9.33 -13.33
CA PHE A 248 -14.55 -8.63 -12.05
C PHE A 248 -14.96 -9.59 -10.92
N LEU A 249 -14.03 -9.97 -10.06
CA LEU A 249 -14.29 -10.92 -8.97
C LEU A 249 -14.56 -10.24 -7.62
N GLY A 250 -14.35 -8.90 -7.54
CA GLY A 250 -14.47 -8.19 -6.28
C GLY A 250 -13.34 -8.55 -5.31
N PHE A 251 -13.60 -8.36 -4.02
CA PHE A 251 -12.66 -8.73 -2.97
C PHE A 251 -12.68 -10.25 -2.76
N LEU A 252 -11.51 -10.87 -2.72
CA LEU A 252 -11.34 -12.29 -2.49
C LEU A 252 -10.53 -12.55 -1.20
N SER A 253 -10.61 -13.76 -0.69
CA SER A 253 -9.74 -14.26 0.37
C SER A 253 -8.27 -14.29 -0.11
N ASP A 254 -7.33 -14.25 0.84
CA ASP A 254 -5.91 -14.40 0.48
C ASP A 254 -5.61 -15.76 -0.17
N GLU A 255 -6.32 -16.81 0.24
CA GLU A 255 -6.19 -18.13 -0.35
C GLU A 255 -6.64 -18.16 -1.83
N ASP A 256 -7.78 -17.52 -2.15
CA ASP A 256 -8.25 -17.39 -3.54
C ASP A 256 -7.31 -16.51 -4.37
N LYS A 257 -6.83 -15.40 -3.81
CA LYS A 257 -5.83 -14.54 -4.45
C LYS A 257 -4.56 -15.31 -4.79
N VAL A 258 -4.06 -16.12 -3.85
CA VAL A 258 -2.86 -16.93 -4.07
C VAL A 258 -3.10 -18.05 -5.08
N ALA A 259 -4.29 -18.66 -5.09
CA ALA A 259 -4.65 -19.64 -6.13
C ALA A 259 -4.60 -19.01 -7.52
N LEU A 260 -5.19 -17.81 -7.69
CA LEU A 260 -5.15 -17.08 -8.96
C LEU A 260 -3.74 -16.65 -9.35
N LEU A 261 -2.91 -16.17 -8.40
CA LEU A 261 -1.49 -15.86 -8.63
C LEU A 261 -0.71 -17.11 -9.06
N THR A 262 -1.03 -18.26 -8.50
CA THR A 262 -0.39 -19.53 -8.85
C THR A 262 -0.76 -19.99 -10.26
N LEU A 263 -1.98 -19.76 -10.71
CA LEU A 263 -2.53 -20.25 -11.96
C LEU A 263 -2.36 -19.28 -13.14
N CYS A 264 -2.35 -17.95 -12.89
CA CYS A 264 -2.35 -16.98 -13.97
C CYS A 264 -1.15 -17.15 -14.91
N TYR A 265 -1.35 -16.78 -16.18
CA TYR A 265 -0.28 -16.73 -17.18
C TYR A 265 0.68 -15.57 -16.91
N ALA A 266 0.13 -14.38 -16.64
CA ALA A 266 0.91 -13.20 -16.32
C ALA A 266 0.11 -12.26 -15.40
N VAL A 267 0.84 -11.42 -14.65
CA VAL A 267 0.24 -10.32 -13.87
C VAL A 267 0.28 -9.04 -14.70
N VAL A 268 -0.86 -8.36 -14.81
CA VAL A 268 -0.99 -7.06 -15.50
C VAL A 268 -1.13 -5.95 -14.49
N PHE A 269 -0.32 -4.90 -14.63
CA PHE A 269 -0.24 -3.80 -13.69
C PHE A 269 -0.20 -2.46 -14.45
N PRO A 270 -1.34 -2.00 -15.00
CA PRO A 270 -1.43 -0.89 -15.93
C PRO A 270 -1.42 0.49 -15.26
N SER A 271 -0.91 0.58 -14.02
CA SER A 271 -0.84 1.85 -13.28
C SER A 271 -0.12 2.93 -14.11
N HIS A 272 -0.79 4.07 -14.32
CA HIS A 272 -0.33 5.10 -15.25
C HIS A 272 0.04 6.44 -14.60
N LEU A 273 -0.09 6.54 -13.27
CA LEU A 273 0.26 7.75 -12.53
C LEU A 273 1.27 7.45 -11.42
N ARG A 274 2.13 8.42 -11.13
CA ARG A 274 3.15 8.38 -10.06
C ARG A 274 2.60 8.20 -8.63
N SER A 275 1.26 8.24 -8.46
CA SER A 275 0.61 7.81 -7.21
C SER A 275 0.85 6.33 -6.91
N GLU A 276 1.26 5.54 -7.92
CA GLU A 276 1.78 4.19 -7.75
C GLU A 276 3.30 4.27 -7.57
N ALA A 277 3.74 4.24 -6.35
CA ALA A 277 5.17 4.41 -6.06
C ALA A 277 6.01 3.14 -6.20
N PHE A 278 5.41 1.96 -5.97
CA PHE A 278 6.15 0.71 -5.97
C PHE A 278 5.42 -0.42 -6.71
N GLY A 279 4.23 -0.83 -6.23
CA GLY A 279 3.46 -1.92 -6.83
C GLY A 279 3.60 -3.25 -6.08
N ILE A 280 3.00 -3.35 -4.88
CA ILE A 280 3.04 -4.58 -4.07
C ILE A 280 2.49 -5.78 -4.85
N SER A 281 1.39 -5.62 -5.58
CA SER A 281 0.81 -6.72 -6.38
C SER A 281 1.72 -7.16 -7.51
N LEU A 282 2.55 -6.25 -8.06
CA LEU A 282 3.58 -6.59 -9.03
C LEU A 282 4.68 -7.45 -8.38
N LEU A 283 5.10 -7.07 -7.17
CA LEU A 283 6.05 -7.85 -6.38
C LEU A 283 5.47 -9.24 -6.00
N GLU A 284 4.18 -9.33 -5.68
CA GLU A 284 3.49 -10.61 -5.49
C GLU A 284 3.58 -11.47 -6.75
N GLY A 285 3.30 -10.91 -7.92
CA GLY A 285 3.46 -11.61 -9.20
C GLY A 285 4.87 -12.18 -9.41
N ALA A 286 5.90 -11.35 -9.15
CA ALA A 286 7.30 -11.78 -9.23
C ALA A 286 7.61 -12.92 -8.23
N MET A 287 7.11 -12.83 -6.99
CA MET A 287 7.29 -13.84 -5.95
C MET A 287 6.67 -15.21 -6.34
N TYR A 288 5.60 -15.20 -7.13
CA TYR A 288 5.00 -16.42 -7.69
C TYR A 288 5.56 -16.81 -9.06
N GLY A 289 6.65 -16.16 -9.51
CA GLY A 289 7.35 -16.50 -10.76
C GLY A 289 6.53 -16.19 -12.01
N LYS A 290 5.65 -15.19 -11.97
CA LYS A 290 4.79 -14.83 -13.10
C LYS A 290 5.45 -13.77 -13.98
N PRO A 291 5.31 -13.87 -15.32
CA PRO A 291 5.62 -12.74 -16.18
C PRO A 291 4.82 -11.51 -15.76
N LEU A 292 5.47 -10.33 -15.82
CA LEU A 292 4.90 -9.07 -15.39
C LEU A 292 4.70 -8.15 -16.60
N ILE A 293 3.52 -7.54 -16.69
CA ILE A 293 3.22 -6.50 -17.68
C ILE A 293 2.89 -5.23 -16.91
N SER A 294 3.76 -4.25 -16.96
CA SER A 294 3.56 -2.99 -16.23
C SER A 294 3.89 -1.77 -17.09
N SER A 295 3.37 -0.60 -16.69
CA SER A 295 3.67 0.66 -17.32
C SER A 295 4.98 1.24 -16.79
N GLU A 296 5.76 1.89 -17.66
CA GLU A 296 6.89 2.71 -17.26
C GLU A 296 6.39 4.09 -16.82
N ILE A 297 6.50 4.38 -15.53
CA ILE A 297 6.01 5.63 -14.93
C ILE A 297 7.05 6.33 -14.05
N GLY A 298 8.33 5.90 -14.15
CA GLY A 298 9.44 6.44 -13.38
C GLY A 298 9.33 6.19 -11.88
N THR A 299 8.75 5.03 -11.47
CA THR A 299 8.59 4.66 -10.06
C THR A 299 9.13 3.26 -9.80
N GLY A 300 8.83 2.66 -8.66
CA GLY A 300 9.26 1.30 -8.34
C GLY A 300 8.71 0.20 -9.25
N THR A 301 7.74 0.50 -10.11
CA THR A 301 7.21 -0.47 -11.07
C THR A 301 8.28 -0.99 -12.00
N SER A 302 9.11 -0.11 -12.55
CA SER A 302 10.25 -0.46 -13.43
C SER A 302 11.44 -1.04 -12.68
N PHE A 303 11.52 -0.85 -11.37
CA PHE A 303 12.52 -1.48 -10.52
C PHE A 303 12.19 -2.96 -10.23
N ILE A 304 10.89 -3.31 -10.17
CA ILE A 304 10.43 -4.69 -9.94
C ILE A 304 10.42 -5.47 -11.27
N ASN A 305 10.02 -4.82 -12.36
CA ASN A 305 9.87 -5.42 -13.69
C ASN A 305 11.03 -4.94 -14.57
N ILE A 306 12.13 -5.70 -14.51
CA ILE A 306 13.36 -5.46 -15.28
C ILE A 306 13.40 -6.39 -16.47
#